data_cab125f2e3f21b724a080778835aa87d
#
_entry.id   cab125f2e3f21b724a080778835aa87d
#
_cell.length_a   1.000
_cell.length_b   1.000
_cell.length_c   1.000
_cell.angle_alpha   90.00
_cell.angle_beta   90.00
_cell.angle_gamma   90.00
#
_symmetry.space_group_name_H-M   'P 1'
#
loop_
_entity.id
_entity.type
_entity.pdbx_description
1 polymer ?
#
loop_
_entity_poly.entity_id
_entity_poly.type
_entity_poly.pdbx_seq_one_letter_code
_entity_poly.pdbx_strand_id
1 'polypeptide(L)'
;MKKTGTEDDIPIIQNGGYMVDIQGNKDDRFIPGFIKIAQEQYGMTEEEALETIKSFLVVIKDASDYLFSRNHAVPYSMIGFFIGWLRYYYKIELLTSALNVYSENNEKMASIKEYIKSQGIEVKNIKFGKSRAEYFMDKDENAIYQGIASIKYCNSQIAEELYQLSKNKYNNFVELIIDINEKTSVDIRQLTILTGLNFFEEFGKNKYLLDIIELCNGIKKGTKVIRPALLTCKVLKKNKLDDYGISEYLAQKYSGKETAAQYSQIDNIGLITELSIRLENKSLSVVEQVKFEQEFLNYVVYTNPKVHENYYIVTEYKTFKEVRKPYITVHNIKTGQDIKTKITSAKTYERNPFGLYSVLKIIEFKERNKKKCINGSWVETDEKELVLAQYETIK
;
A
#
# COMPACT_ATOMS: atom_id res chain seq x y z
N MET A 1 -21.40 49.48 15.35
CA MET A 1 -20.61 48.39 15.97
C MET A 1 -19.59 48.81 17.01
N LYS A 2 -19.00 50.03 16.99
CA LYS A 2 -18.04 50.43 18.01
C LYS A 2 -18.58 50.54 19.48
N LYS A 3 -19.89 50.32 19.72
CA LYS A 3 -20.51 50.31 21.04
C LYS A 3 -21.15 48.99 21.41
N THR A 4 -21.08 47.97 20.55
CA THR A 4 -21.79 46.68 20.74
C THR A 4 -20.87 45.48 20.77
N GLY A 5 -19.58 45.64 20.80
CA GLY A 5 -18.55 44.61 20.82
C GLY A 5 -17.62 44.72 19.63
N THR A 6 -16.33 44.69 19.92
CA THR A 6 -15.22 44.64 18.97
C THR A 6 -14.57 43.27 19.05
N GLU A 7 -13.64 42.95 18.15
CA GLU A 7 -12.82 41.73 18.27
C GLU A 7 -12.13 41.62 19.65
N ASP A 8 -11.83 42.77 20.29
CA ASP A 8 -11.22 42.81 21.63
C ASP A 8 -12.18 42.44 22.76
N ASP A 9 -13.51 42.45 22.49
CA ASP A 9 -14.54 42.13 23.48
C ASP A 9 -14.94 40.64 23.45
N ILE A 10 -14.48 39.86 22.45
CA ILE A 10 -14.79 38.42 22.29
C ILE A 10 -14.41 37.60 23.54
N PRO A 11 -13.20 37.77 24.15
CA PRO A 11 -12.85 37.06 25.37
C PRO A 11 -13.76 37.41 26.55
N ILE A 12 -14.33 38.60 26.55
CA ILE A 12 -15.24 39.12 27.60
C ILE A 12 -16.61 38.49 27.43
N ILE A 13 -17.06 38.31 26.19
CA ILE A 13 -18.31 37.63 25.85
C ILE A 13 -18.28 36.15 26.23
N GLN A 14 -17.12 35.49 26.07
CA GLN A 14 -16.89 34.10 26.46
C GLN A 14 -17.12 33.84 27.96
N ASN A 15 -16.96 34.86 28.82
CA ASN A 15 -17.15 34.76 30.27
C ASN A 15 -18.62 34.99 30.74
N GLY A 16 -19.58 34.84 29.85
CA GLY A 16 -21.00 34.85 30.22
C GLY A 16 -21.78 36.12 29.84
N GLY A 17 -21.31 36.86 28.80
CA GLY A 17 -22.03 38.01 28.25
C GLY A 17 -21.84 39.31 28.99
N TYR A 18 -20.80 39.39 29.80
CA TYR A 18 -20.40 40.64 30.49
C TYR A 18 -19.09 41.16 29.92
N MET A 19 -19.02 42.46 29.67
CA MET A 19 -17.75 43.14 29.50
C MET A 19 -17.09 43.27 30.86
N VAL A 20 -15.82 42.94 30.95
CA VAL A 20 -15.03 43.10 32.20
C VAL A 20 -13.98 44.15 31.92
N ASP A 21 -13.87 45.15 32.78
CA ASP A 21 -12.82 46.14 32.70
C ASP A 21 -11.44 45.52 33.07
N ILE A 22 -10.36 46.32 32.92
CA ILE A 22 -8.97 45.88 33.22
C ILE A 22 -8.83 45.44 34.68
N GLN A 23 -9.72 45.85 35.57
CA GLN A 23 -9.72 45.49 37.00
C GLN A 23 -10.63 44.29 37.29
N GLY A 24 -11.30 43.70 36.29
CA GLY A 24 -12.18 42.54 36.45
C GLY A 24 -13.61 42.86 36.89
N ASN A 25 -14.01 44.16 36.84
CA ASN A 25 -15.40 44.53 37.13
C ASN A 25 -16.31 44.27 35.93
N LYS A 26 -17.53 43.79 36.18
CA LYS A 26 -18.53 43.56 35.13
C LYS A 26 -18.97 44.89 34.52
N ASP A 27 -18.93 44.98 33.21
CA ASP A 27 -19.46 46.08 32.44
C ASP A 27 -20.79 45.70 31.79
N ASP A 28 -21.87 46.19 32.30
CA ASP A 28 -23.24 45.85 31.83
C ASP A 28 -23.65 46.66 30.58
N ARG A 29 -22.77 47.36 29.91
CA ARG A 29 -23.08 48.23 28.76
C ARG A 29 -23.37 47.46 27.47
N PHE A 30 -22.89 46.23 27.34
CA PHE A 30 -23.00 45.47 26.09
C PHE A 30 -24.42 45.16 25.67
N ILE A 31 -25.20 44.48 26.52
CA ILE A 31 -26.60 44.09 26.24
C ILE A 31 -27.49 45.33 26.15
N PRO A 32 -27.48 46.28 27.10
CA PRO A 32 -28.27 47.51 27.00
C PRO A 32 -27.89 48.36 25.77
N GLY A 33 -26.58 48.43 25.43
CA GLY A 33 -26.11 49.13 24.23
C GLY A 33 -26.65 48.51 22.92
N PHE A 34 -26.68 47.17 22.84
CA PHE A 34 -27.27 46.47 21.70
C PHE A 34 -28.78 46.74 21.60
N ILE A 35 -29.52 46.61 22.71
CA ILE A 35 -30.97 46.84 22.75
C ILE A 35 -31.29 48.25 22.27
N LYS A 36 -30.57 49.25 22.80
CA LYS A 36 -30.77 50.64 22.40
C LYS A 36 -30.59 50.86 20.89
N ILE A 37 -29.50 50.30 20.31
CA ILE A 37 -29.22 50.44 18.88
C ILE A 37 -30.28 49.67 18.04
N ALA A 38 -30.70 48.48 18.49
CA ALA A 38 -31.72 47.68 17.81
C ALA A 38 -33.07 48.41 17.75
N GLN A 39 -33.44 49.10 18.85
CA GLN A 39 -34.63 49.95 18.92
C GLN A 39 -34.51 51.18 18.02
N GLU A 40 -33.40 51.94 18.12
CA GLU A 40 -33.21 53.21 17.40
C GLU A 40 -33.04 53.02 15.90
N GLN A 41 -32.34 51.98 15.45
CA GLN A 41 -31.98 51.79 14.04
C GLN A 41 -32.87 50.79 13.27
N TYR A 42 -33.44 49.83 13.99
CA TYR A 42 -34.18 48.74 13.38
C TYR A 42 -35.64 48.61 13.82
N GLY A 43 -36.04 49.50 14.78
CA GLY A 43 -37.42 49.51 15.27
C GLY A 43 -37.84 48.25 16.04
N MET A 44 -36.90 47.47 16.54
CA MET A 44 -37.21 46.24 17.32
C MET A 44 -37.76 46.63 18.69
N THR A 45 -38.64 45.77 19.21
CA THR A 45 -39.04 45.86 20.62
C THR A 45 -37.87 45.46 21.54
N GLU A 46 -37.93 45.85 22.80
CA GLU A 46 -36.93 45.46 23.78
C GLU A 46 -36.81 43.95 23.94
N GLU A 47 -37.94 43.26 23.95
CA GLU A 47 -37.98 41.81 24.06
C GLU A 47 -37.34 41.10 22.84
N GLU A 48 -37.66 41.53 21.62
CA GLU A 48 -37.06 41.01 20.40
C GLU A 48 -35.55 41.23 20.34
N ALA A 49 -35.09 42.41 20.71
CA ALA A 49 -33.69 42.75 20.78
C ALA A 49 -32.92 41.92 21.84
N LEU A 50 -33.54 41.71 22.99
CA LEU A 50 -32.96 40.90 24.07
C LEU A 50 -32.88 39.41 23.65
N GLU A 51 -33.88 38.86 23.01
CA GLU A 51 -33.86 37.47 22.51
C GLU A 51 -32.83 37.30 21.42
N THR A 52 -32.73 38.23 20.49
CA THR A 52 -31.76 38.24 19.42
C THR A 52 -30.31 38.25 19.96
N ILE A 53 -29.99 39.14 20.89
CA ILE A 53 -28.62 39.19 21.43
C ILE A 53 -28.30 37.95 22.26
N LYS A 54 -29.23 37.42 23.04
CA LYS A 54 -29.00 36.17 23.79
C LYS A 54 -28.75 35.00 22.87
N SER A 55 -29.51 34.84 21.80
CA SER A 55 -29.32 33.80 20.80
C SER A 55 -27.96 33.94 20.14
N PHE A 56 -27.54 35.14 19.77
CA PHE A 56 -26.21 35.43 19.21
C PHE A 56 -25.08 35.10 20.18
N LEU A 57 -25.21 35.42 21.46
CA LEU A 57 -24.23 35.10 22.48
C LEU A 57 -24.05 33.60 22.71
N VAL A 58 -25.13 32.81 22.57
CA VAL A 58 -25.06 31.35 22.62
C VAL A 58 -24.24 30.83 21.46
N VAL A 59 -24.49 31.31 20.22
CA VAL A 59 -23.68 30.93 19.05
C VAL A 59 -22.20 31.28 19.22
N ILE A 60 -21.90 32.48 19.74
CA ILE A 60 -20.50 32.87 20.03
C ILE A 60 -19.89 31.94 21.09
N LYS A 61 -20.62 31.61 22.15
CA LYS A 61 -20.12 30.73 23.19
C LYS A 61 -19.80 29.34 22.64
N ASP A 62 -20.70 28.76 21.83
CA ASP A 62 -20.51 27.45 21.21
C ASP A 62 -19.36 27.46 20.21
N ALA A 63 -19.15 28.58 19.49
CA ALA A 63 -18.03 28.75 18.56
C ALA A 63 -16.72 29.10 19.26
N SER A 64 -16.73 29.57 20.50
CA SER A 64 -15.56 30.12 21.21
C SER A 64 -14.45 29.09 21.43
N ASP A 65 -14.80 27.81 21.58
CA ASP A 65 -13.84 26.72 21.73
C ASP A 65 -13.05 26.45 20.43
N TYR A 66 -13.53 26.97 19.29
CA TYR A 66 -12.97 26.81 17.94
C TYR A 66 -12.61 28.15 17.26
N LEU A 67 -12.58 29.25 17.99
CA LEU A 67 -12.19 30.55 17.44
C LEU A 67 -10.70 30.60 17.14
N PHE A 68 -10.34 30.24 15.90
CA PHE A 68 -8.99 30.47 15.41
C PHE A 68 -8.74 31.95 15.17
N SER A 69 -7.58 32.40 15.60
CA SER A 69 -7.13 33.74 15.25
C SER A 69 -7.07 33.91 13.73
N ARG A 70 -7.32 35.10 13.23
CA ARG A 70 -7.23 35.43 11.80
C ARG A 70 -5.91 35.00 11.19
N ASN A 71 -4.83 35.06 11.97
CA ASN A 71 -3.49 34.63 11.58
C ASN A 71 -3.41 33.12 11.29
N HIS A 72 -4.31 32.31 11.81
CA HIS A 72 -4.44 30.87 11.48
C HIS A 72 -5.46 30.64 10.38
N ALA A 73 -6.62 31.28 10.43
CA ALA A 73 -7.71 31.04 9.49
C ALA A 73 -7.31 31.39 8.04
N VAL A 74 -6.63 32.50 7.81
CA VAL A 74 -6.23 32.94 6.46
C VAL A 74 -5.22 31.97 5.82
N PRO A 75 -4.10 31.59 6.46
CA PRO A 75 -3.17 30.62 5.88
C PRO A 75 -3.82 29.27 5.58
N TYR A 76 -4.66 28.75 6.49
CA TYR A 76 -5.37 27.47 6.24
C TYR A 76 -6.33 27.56 5.06
N SER A 77 -7.06 28.67 4.93
CA SER A 77 -7.94 28.91 3.78
C SER A 77 -7.15 29.00 2.48
N MET A 78 -5.98 29.63 2.49
CA MET A 78 -5.09 29.69 1.32
C MET A 78 -4.55 28.31 0.95
N ILE A 79 -4.11 27.51 1.94
CA ILE A 79 -3.69 26.12 1.69
C ILE A 79 -4.83 25.32 1.07
N GLY A 80 -6.05 25.41 1.61
CA GLY A 80 -7.23 24.76 1.05
C GLY A 80 -7.50 25.18 -0.39
N PHE A 81 -7.38 26.47 -0.71
CA PHE A 81 -7.51 26.97 -2.07
C PHE A 81 -6.43 26.41 -3.01
N PHE A 82 -5.16 26.40 -2.59
CA PHE A 82 -4.07 25.84 -3.38
C PHE A 82 -4.25 24.35 -3.64
N ILE A 83 -4.66 23.57 -2.62
CA ILE A 83 -4.96 22.14 -2.79
C ILE A 83 -6.11 21.95 -3.78
N GLY A 84 -7.18 22.75 -3.69
CA GLY A 84 -8.29 22.73 -4.64
C GLY A 84 -7.85 23.04 -6.08
N TRP A 85 -7.00 24.07 -6.24
CA TRP A 85 -6.42 24.46 -7.52
C TRP A 85 -5.52 23.35 -8.11
N LEU A 86 -4.62 22.78 -7.32
CA LEU A 86 -3.78 21.65 -7.72
C LEU A 86 -4.64 20.43 -8.10
N ARG A 87 -5.68 20.14 -7.36
CA ARG A 87 -6.62 19.05 -7.66
C ARG A 87 -7.30 19.22 -9.02
N TYR A 88 -7.55 20.43 -9.44
CA TYR A 88 -8.19 20.72 -10.70
C TYR A 88 -7.21 20.68 -11.89
N TYR A 89 -6.06 21.37 -11.77
CA TYR A 89 -5.12 21.54 -12.87
C TYR A 89 -3.98 20.51 -12.89
N TYR A 90 -3.59 19.95 -11.74
CA TYR A 90 -2.43 19.05 -11.55
C TYR A 90 -2.81 17.82 -10.75
N LYS A 91 -3.90 17.17 -11.19
CA LYS A 91 -4.51 16.08 -10.42
C LYS A 91 -3.55 14.90 -10.17
N ILE A 92 -2.87 14.42 -11.21
CA ILE A 92 -1.99 13.27 -11.10
C ILE A 92 -0.77 13.56 -10.22
N GLU A 93 -0.22 14.79 -10.32
CA GLU A 93 0.89 15.24 -9.49
C GLU A 93 0.51 15.30 -8.02
N LEU A 94 -0.64 15.92 -7.72
CA LEU A 94 -1.15 16.01 -6.35
C LEU A 94 -1.39 14.62 -5.75
N LEU A 95 -1.99 13.71 -6.51
CA LEU A 95 -2.30 12.36 -6.04
C LEU A 95 -1.03 11.52 -5.87
N THR A 96 -0.03 11.68 -6.74
CA THR A 96 1.28 11.06 -6.57
C THR A 96 1.97 11.55 -5.30
N SER A 97 1.96 12.87 -5.07
CA SER A 97 2.49 13.46 -3.84
C SER A 97 1.76 12.95 -2.59
N ALA A 98 0.44 12.82 -2.65
CA ALA A 98 -0.35 12.27 -1.54
C ALA A 98 0.04 10.82 -1.22
N LEU A 99 0.26 9.96 -2.24
CA LEU A 99 0.73 8.59 -2.04
C LEU A 99 2.10 8.56 -1.36
N ASN A 100 3.02 9.46 -1.72
CA ASN A 100 4.35 9.54 -1.12
C ASN A 100 4.29 10.02 0.34
N VAL A 101 3.50 11.06 0.63
CA VAL A 101 3.34 11.61 1.99
C VAL A 101 2.70 10.59 2.95
N TYR A 102 1.75 9.80 2.47
CA TYR A 102 1.02 8.83 3.29
C TYR A 102 1.49 7.39 3.13
N SER A 103 2.65 7.15 2.53
CA SER A 103 3.18 5.82 2.20
C SER A 103 3.24 4.84 3.39
N GLU A 104 3.42 5.34 4.61
CA GLU A 104 3.47 4.53 5.84
C GLU A 104 2.08 4.31 6.50
N ASN A 105 1.03 4.97 6.00
CA ASN A 105 -0.31 4.88 6.58
C ASN A 105 -1.24 4.05 5.69
N ASN A 106 -1.40 2.77 6.02
CA ASN A 106 -2.17 1.81 5.23
C ASN A 106 -3.64 2.21 5.00
N GLU A 107 -4.32 2.80 5.99
CA GLU A 107 -5.73 3.21 5.86
C GLU A 107 -5.87 4.39 4.88
N LYS A 108 -5.02 5.40 5.03
CA LYS A 108 -4.99 6.54 4.10
C LYS A 108 -4.59 6.11 2.70
N MET A 109 -3.60 5.22 2.58
CA MET A 109 -3.16 4.68 1.29
C MET A 109 -4.30 3.97 0.56
N ALA A 110 -5.09 3.15 1.25
CA ALA A 110 -6.24 2.47 0.66
C ALA A 110 -7.26 3.49 0.14
N SER A 111 -7.64 4.48 0.95
CA SER A 111 -8.59 5.53 0.57
C SER A 111 -8.08 6.38 -0.60
N ILE A 112 -6.79 6.72 -0.62
CA ILE A 112 -6.18 7.50 -1.71
C ILE A 112 -6.18 6.67 -3.00
N LYS A 113 -5.81 5.39 -2.96
CA LYS A 113 -5.83 4.50 -4.14
C LYS A 113 -7.24 4.33 -4.71
N GLU A 114 -8.24 4.17 -3.85
CA GLU A 114 -9.64 4.11 -4.26
C GLU A 114 -10.09 5.41 -4.94
N TYR A 115 -9.73 6.55 -4.35
CA TYR A 115 -10.01 7.85 -4.96
C TYR A 115 -9.30 8.02 -6.30
N ILE A 116 -8.01 7.65 -6.42
CA ILE A 116 -7.25 7.69 -7.69
C ILE A 116 -7.98 6.88 -8.77
N LYS A 117 -8.40 5.64 -8.43
CA LYS A 117 -9.17 4.78 -9.34
C LYS A 117 -10.47 5.44 -9.78
N SER A 118 -11.21 6.10 -8.88
CA SER A 118 -12.44 6.82 -9.20
C SER A 118 -12.21 8.00 -10.16
N GLN A 119 -11.00 8.54 -10.22
CA GLN A 119 -10.59 9.61 -11.15
C GLN A 119 -10.11 9.10 -12.51
N GLY A 120 -10.18 7.78 -12.77
CA GLY A 120 -9.72 7.18 -14.02
C GLY A 120 -8.20 7.13 -14.16
N ILE A 121 -7.46 7.24 -13.06
CA ILE A 121 -6.01 7.09 -13.02
C ILE A 121 -5.68 5.70 -12.50
N GLU A 122 -4.73 5.01 -13.13
CA GLU A 122 -4.32 3.68 -12.72
C GLU A 122 -3.13 3.74 -11.77
N VAL A 123 -3.20 3.04 -10.63
CA VAL A 123 -2.04 2.81 -9.78
C VAL A 123 -1.45 1.45 -10.16
N LYS A 124 -0.28 1.48 -10.80
CA LYS A 124 0.43 0.31 -11.30
C LYS A 124 1.47 -0.18 -10.30
N ASN A 125 1.72 -1.47 -10.34
CA ASN A 125 2.79 -2.10 -9.58
C ASN A 125 4.16 -1.61 -10.07
N ILE A 126 5.20 -2.03 -9.35
CA ILE A 126 6.58 -1.74 -9.75
C ILE A 126 6.89 -2.32 -11.13
N LYS A 127 7.66 -1.55 -11.93
CA LYS A 127 8.07 -1.96 -13.28
C LYS A 127 9.45 -1.40 -13.62
N PHE A 128 10.31 -2.23 -14.20
CA PHE A 128 11.62 -1.83 -14.70
C PHE A 128 11.48 -0.73 -15.76
N GLY A 129 12.30 0.30 -15.66
CA GLY A 129 12.23 1.47 -16.55
C GLY A 129 11.13 2.49 -16.24
N LYS A 130 10.20 2.19 -15.35
CA LYS A 130 9.10 3.09 -14.96
C LYS A 130 9.16 3.51 -13.49
N SER A 131 9.34 2.56 -12.57
CA SER A 131 9.36 2.84 -11.13
C SER A 131 10.65 3.55 -10.69
N ARG A 132 10.50 4.47 -9.76
CA ARG A 132 11.54 5.23 -9.08
C ARG A 132 11.63 4.79 -7.61
N ALA A 133 12.36 5.55 -6.82
CA ALA A 133 12.40 5.34 -5.37
C ALA A 133 11.02 5.49 -4.72
N GLU A 134 10.32 6.57 -5.04
CA GLU A 134 8.97 6.88 -4.56
C GLU A 134 7.93 6.61 -5.65
N TYR A 135 6.63 6.77 -5.32
CA TYR A 135 5.57 6.75 -6.32
C TYR A 135 5.87 7.81 -7.40
N PHE A 136 5.77 7.40 -8.64
CA PHE A 136 6.12 8.22 -9.79
C PHE A 136 5.02 8.18 -10.85
N MET A 137 4.63 9.37 -11.32
CA MET A 137 3.61 9.48 -12.36
C MET A 137 4.18 9.32 -13.75
N ASP A 138 3.44 8.62 -14.59
CA ASP A 138 3.62 8.61 -16.06
C ASP A 138 2.40 9.31 -16.69
N LYS A 139 2.61 10.51 -17.22
CA LYS A 139 1.54 11.32 -17.80
C LYS A 139 1.04 10.76 -19.12
N ASP A 140 1.90 10.12 -19.87
CA ASP A 140 1.56 9.58 -21.20
C ASP A 140 0.63 8.36 -21.04
N GLU A 141 0.86 7.56 -19.99
CA GLU A 141 0.02 6.42 -19.63
C GLU A 141 -1.15 6.78 -18.71
N ASN A 142 -1.24 8.01 -18.21
CA ASN A 142 -2.17 8.43 -17.15
C ASN A 142 -2.15 7.48 -15.95
N ALA A 143 -0.95 7.10 -15.49
CA ALA A 143 -0.73 6.10 -14.46
C ALA A 143 0.28 6.57 -13.40
N ILE A 144 0.18 6.01 -12.20
CA ILE A 144 1.13 6.22 -11.12
C ILE A 144 1.75 4.87 -10.79
N TYR A 145 3.07 4.77 -10.95
CA TYR A 145 3.84 3.57 -10.62
C TYR A 145 4.26 3.58 -9.15
N GLN A 146 4.16 2.42 -8.51
CA GLN A 146 4.62 2.23 -7.13
C GLN A 146 6.14 2.43 -7.03
N GLY A 147 6.57 3.03 -5.90
CA GLY A 147 7.97 3.25 -5.57
C GLY A 147 8.65 2.00 -5.00
N ILE A 148 9.92 1.79 -5.39
CA ILE A 148 10.71 0.63 -4.97
C ILE A 148 11.13 0.74 -3.50
N ALA A 149 11.37 1.95 -2.98
CA ALA A 149 11.81 2.16 -1.60
C ALA A 149 10.76 1.76 -0.54
N SER A 150 9.49 1.60 -0.93
CA SER A 150 8.42 1.10 -0.06
C SER A 150 8.46 -0.42 0.15
N ILE A 151 9.28 -1.13 -0.61
CA ILE A 151 9.42 -2.59 -0.54
C ILE A 151 10.46 -2.94 0.53
N LYS A 152 10.15 -3.93 1.36
CA LYS A 152 11.11 -4.39 2.39
C LYS A 152 12.47 -4.72 1.78
N TYR A 153 13.53 -4.28 2.46
CA TYR A 153 14.94 -4.44 2.09
C TYR A 153 15.39 -3.66 0.86
N CYS A 154 14.49 -2.93 0.20
CA CYS A 154 14.84 -2.01 -0.88
C CYS A 154 15.02 -0.58 -0.33
N ASN A 155 15.78 0.24 -1.04
CA ASN A 155 16.02 1.63 -0.69
C ASN A 155 16.09 2.52 -1.93
N SER A 156 16.21 3.83 -1.73
CA SER A 156 16.21 4.80 -2.82
C SER A 156 17.44 4.67 -3.71
N GLN A 157 18.59 4.25 -3.18
CA GLN A 157 19.83 4.10 -3.95
C GLN A 157 19.68 3.02 -5.01
N ILE A 158 19.22 1.81 -4.63
CA ILE A 158 19.05 0.72 -5.60
C ILE A 158 17.97 1.04 -6.65
N ALA A 159 16.92 1.79 -6.25
CA ALA A 159 15.91 2.22 -7.18
C ALA A 159 16.46 3.11 -8.29
N GLU A 160 17.30 4.08 -7.92
CA GLU A 160 17.92 4.98 -8.89
C GLU A 160 18.97 4.24 -9.76
N GLU A 161 19.78 3.38 -9.16
CA GLU A 161 20.73 2.55 -9.91
C GLU A 161 20.02 1.67 -10.96
N LEU A 162 18.95 0.99 -10.58
CA LEU A 162 18.14 0.19 -11.51
C LEU A 162 17.46 1.03 -12.59
N TYR A 163 16.97 2.22 -12.23
CA TYR A 163 16.41 3.14 -13.22
C TYR A 163 17.48 3.62 -14.22
N GLN A 164 18.70 3.88 -13.80
CA GLN A 164 19.79 4.23 -14.72
C GLN A 164 20.12 3.07 -15.66
N LEU A 165 20.15 1.83 -15.16
CA LEU A 165 20.36 0.66 -16.01
C LEU A 165 19.27 0.47 -17.05
N SER A 166 18.03 0.83 -16.74
CA SER A 166 16.91 0.68 -17.67
C SER A 166 17.00 1.55 -18.94
N LYS A 167 17.92 2.52 -18.96
CA LYS A 167 18.21 3.30 -20.17
C LYS A 167 19.02 2.51 -21.21
N ASN A 168 19.62 1.39 -20.81
CA ASN A 168 20.32 0.49 -21.71
C ASN A 168 19.32 -0.52 -22.32
N LYS A 169 19.69 -1.08 -23.46
CA LYS A 169 18.94 -2.18 -24.08
C LYS A 169 19.58 -3.50 -23.71
N TYR A 170 18.77 -4.43 -23.26
CA TYR A 170 19.19 -5.79 -22.91
C TYR A 170 18.44 -6.79 -23.79
N ASN A 171 19.16 -7.77 -24.35
CA ASN A 171 18.56 -8.79 -25.20
C ASN A 171 17.89 -9.90 -24.39
N ASN A 172 18.39 -10.12 -23.16
CA ASN A 172 17.86 -11.14 -22.26
C ASN A 172 18.13 -10.76 -20.79
N PHE A 173 17.51 -11.50 -19.88
CA PHE A 173 17.61 -11.24 -18.44
C PHE A 173 19.01 -11.53 -17.87
N VAL A 174 19.78 -12.44 -18.49
CA VAL A 174 21.15 -12.77 -18.04
C VAL A 174 22.07 -11.57 -18.22
N GLU A 175 21.99 -10.87 -19.35
CA GLU A 175 22.77 -9.65 -19.59
C GLU A 175 22.45 -8.58 -18.54
N LEU A 176 21.17 -8.40 -18.19
CA LEU A 176 20.75 -7.45 -17.15
C LEU A 176 21.29 -7.86 -15.78
N ILE A 177 21.24 -9.15 -15.39
CA ILE A 177 21.79 -9.65 -14.11
C ILE A 177 23.28 -9.34 -13.99
N ILE A 178 24.03 -9.46 -15.09
CA ILE A 178 25.46 -9.15 -15.11
C ILE A 178 25.66 -7.67 -14.80
N ASP A 179 24.98 -6.81 -15.52
CA ASP A 179 25.07 -5.36 -15.33
C ASP A 179 24.62 -4.93 -13.91
N ILE A 180 23.57 -5.54 -13.38
CA ILE A 180 23.14 -5.33 -11.99
C ILE A 180 24.26 -5.67 -11.03
N ASN A 181 24.91 -6.85 -11.19
CA ASN A 181 25.98 -7.29 -10.31
C ASN A 181 27.24 -6.42 -10.41
N GLU A 182 27.57 -5.88 -11.58
CA GLU A 182 28.78 -5.12 -11.83
C GLU A 182 28.64 -3.62 -11.56
N LYS A 183 27.46 -3.06 -11.80
CA LYS A 183 27.24 -1.60 -11.87
C LYS A 183 26.35 -1.07 -10.75
N THR A 184 25.76 -1.95 -9.93
CA THR A 184 24.83 -1.54 -8.87
C THR A 184 25.19 -2.14 -7.51
N SER A 185 24.59 -1.60 -6.47
CA SER A 185 24.68 -2.12 -5.10
C SER A 185 23.58 -3.16 -4.78
N VAL A 186 22.77 -3.53 -5.76
CA VAL A 186 21.67 -4.51 -5.62
C VAL A 186 22.24 -5.88 -5.26
N ASP A 187 21.83 -6.41 -4.14
CA ASP A 187 22.19 -7.75 -3.71
C ASP A 187 21.24 -8.84 -4.26
N ILE A 188 21.60 -10.10 -4.07
CA ILE A 188 20.82 -11.24 -4.56
C ILE A 188 19.41 -11.29 -3.91
N ARG A 189 19.28 -10.87 -2.66
CA ARG A 189 18.00 -10.84 -1.95
C ARG A 189 17.06 -9.81 -2.56
N GLN A 190 17.57 -8.61 -2.80
CA GLN A 190 16.82 -7.52 -3.42
C GLN A 190 16.42 -7.87 -4.85
N LEU A 191 17.33 -8.44 -5.62
CA LEU A 191 17.06 -8.94 -6.97
C LEU A 191 15.96 -10.00 -6.97
N THR A 192 16.03 -10.96 -6.05
CA THR A 192 15.01 -12.00 -5.88
C THR A 192 13.64 -11.40 -5.51
N ILE A 193 13.59 -10.44 -4.58
CA ILE A 193 12.37 -9.77 -4.16
C ILE A 193 11.72 -9.03 -5.34
N LEU A 194 12.47 -8.20 -6.02
CA LEU A 194 11.98 -7.42 -7.16
C LEU A 194 11.46 -8.33 -8.29
N THR A 195 12.19 -9.42 -8.57
CA THR A 195 11.78 -10.41 -9.58
C THR A 195 10.48 -11.11 -9.19
N GLY A 196 10.36 -11.56 -7.95
CA GLY A 196 9.14 -12.20 -7.45
C GLY A 196 7.92 -11.26 -7.47
N LEU A 197 8.14 -9.95 -7.33
CA LEU A 197 7.12 -8.91 -7.44
C LEU A 197 6.88 -8.44 -8.90
N ASN A 198 7.34 -9.18 -9.91
CA ASN A 198 7.15 -8.89 -11.34
C ASN A 198 7.84 -7.61 -11.86
N PHE A 199 8.83 -7.06 -11.15
CA PHE A 199 9.52 -5.85 -11.57
C PHE A 199 10.15 -5.97 -12.97
N PHE A 200 10.65 -7.16 -13.32
CA PHE A 200 11.33 -7.48 -14.59
C PHE A 200 10.41 -8.25 -15.57
N GLU A 201 9.10 -8.06 -15.52
CA GLU A 201 8.11 -8.82 -16.32
C GLU A 201 8.37 -8.79 -17.85
N GLU A 202 9.08 -7.78 -18.35
CA GLU A 202 9.43 -7.65 -19.77
C GLU A 202 10.38 -8.74 -20.27
N PHE A 203 11.16 -9.36 -19.37
CA PHE A 203 12.09 -10.43 -19.69
C PHE A 203 11.48 -11.83 -19.56
N GLY A 204 10.30 -11.93 -18.95
CA GLY A 204 9.60 -13.19 -18.72
C GLY A 204 8.80 -13.22 -17.43
N LYS A 205 8.20 -14.37 -17.16
CA LYS A 205 7.39 -14.58 -15.95
C LYS A 205 8.28 -14.79 -14.72
N ASN A 206 7.82 -14.37 -13.57
CA ASN A 206 8.62 -14.26 -12.35
C ASN A 206 9.27 -15.58 -11.89
N LYS A 207 8.57 -16.73 -11.93
CA LYS A 207 9.18 -18.02 -11.56
C LYS A 207 10.34 -18.39 -12.50
N TYR A 208 10.15 -18.21 -13.80
CA TYR A 208 11.20 -18.40 -14.79
C TYR A 208 12.43 -17.51 -14.51
N LEU A 209 12.20 -16.22 -14.22
CA LEU A 209 13.30 -15.29 -13.92
C LEU A 209 13.98 -15.62 -12.58
N LEU A 210 13.25 -16.10 -11.58
CA LEU A 210 13.81 -16.59 -10.32
C LEU A 210 14.70 -17.82 -10.55
N ASP A 211 14.29 -18.74 -11.41
CA ASP A 211 15.09 -19.92 -11.77
C ASP A 211 16.41 -19.52 -12.48
N ILE A 212 16.37 -18.47 -13.32
CA ILE A 212 17.58 -17.90 -13.92
C ILE A 212 18.51 -17.29 -12.85
N ILE A 213 17.96 -16.55 -11.88
CA ILE A 213 18.73 -15.99 -10.77
C ILE A 213 19.39 -17.10 -9.95
N GLU A 214 18.65 -18.18 -9.66
CA GLU A 214 19.17 -19.34 -8.93
C GLU A 214 20.32 -20.00 -9.72
N LEU A 215 20.13 -20.20 -11.02
CA LEU A 215 21.16 -20.72 -11.92
C LEU A 215 22.40 -19.83 -11.92
N CYS A 216 22.24 -18.52 -12.08
CA CYS A 216 23.34 -17.54 -12.03
C CYS A 216 24.06 -17.58 -10.68
N ASN A 217 23.32 -17.65 -9.57
CA ASN A 217 23.88 -17.68 -8.23
C ASN A 217 24.63 -18.98 -7.94
N GLY A 218 24.15 -20.11 -8.45
CA GLY A 218 24.80 -21.42 -8.33
C GLY A 218 26.16 -21.49 -9.01
N ILE A 219 26.40 -20.65 -10.01
CA ILE A 219 27.65 -20.58 -10.77
C ILE A 219 28.61 -19.51 -10.20
N LYS A 220 28.20 -18.75 -9.18
CA LYS A 220 29.04 -17.72 -8.53
C LYS A 220 30.24 -18.27 -7.76
N LYS A 221 31.36 -17.51 -7.82
CA LYS A 221 32.45 -17.58 -6.84
C LYS A 221 32.53 -16.24 -6.10
N GLY A 222 32.07 -16.19 -4.83
CA GLY A 222 32.06 -14.98 -4.02
C GLY A 222 30.79 -14.14 -4.16
N THR A 223 30.75 -12.95 -3.56
CA THR A 223 29.51 -12.16 -3.36
C THR A 223 29.08 -11.31 -4.56
N LYS A 224 29.89 -11.08 -5.56
CA LYS A 224 29.64 -9.99 -6.52
C LYS A 224 29.70 -10.30 -8.00
N VAL A 225 30.16 -11.37 -8.53
CA VAL A 225 30.33 -11.48 -9.98
C VAL A 225 30.17 -12.89 -10.51
N ILE A 226 29.41 -13.05 -11.60
CA ILE A 226 29.51 -14.18 -12.49
C ILE A 226 30.90 -14.13 -13.13
N ARG A 227 31.90 -14.62 -12.41
CA ARG A 227 33.25 -14.84 -13.02
C ARG A 227 33.23 -16.18 -13.71
N PRO A 228 33.93 -16.31 -14.86
CA PRO A 228 34.23 -17.60 -15.47
C PRO A 228 35.14 -18.36 -14.51
N ALA A 229 34.66 -18.86 -13.42
CA ALA A 229 35.44 -19.52 -12.41
C ALA A 229 34.86 -20.87 -12.08
N LEU A 230 35.59 -21.90 -12.52
CA LEU A 230 35.59 -23.19 -11.85
C LEU A 230 34.22 -23.83 -11.66
N LEU A 231 33.49 -24.01 -12.75
CA LEU A 231 32.48 -25.05 -12.80
C LEU A 231 33.17 -26.40 -12.69
N THR A 232 33.64 -26.74 -11.50
CA THR A 232 34.09 -28.11 -11.24
C THR A 232 32.82 -28.94 -11.03
N CYS A 233 32.82 -30.20 -11.47
CA CYS A 233 31.74 -31.16 -11.16
C CYS A 233 31.39 -31.19 -9.67
N LYS A 234 32.35 -30.84 -8.80
CA LYS A 234 32.18 -30.75 -7.35
C LYS A 234 31.31 -29.56 -6.93
N VAL A 235 31.40 -28.40 -7.61
CA VAL A 235 30.59 -27.20 -7.36
C VAL A 235 29.16 -27.42 -7.89
N LEU A 236 29.04 -28.01 -9.06
CA LEU A 236 27.73 -28.35 -9.65
C LEU A 236 26.93 -29.27 -8.73
N LYS A 237 27.56 -30.35 -8.25
CA LYS A 237 26.91 -31.29 -7.30
C LYS A 237 26.56 -30.65 -5.97
N LYS A 238 27.46 -29.79 -5.43
CA LYS A 238 27.25 -29.10 -4.15
C LYS A 238 26.04 -28.13 -4.22
N ASN A 239 25.84 -27.48 -5.34
CA ASN A 239 24.82 -26.44 -5.52
C ASN A 239 23.53 -26.96 -6.14
N LYS A 240 23.35 -28.29 -6.27
CA LYS A 240 22.15 -28.95 -6.87
C LYS A 240 21.79 -28.43 -8.27
N LEU A 241 22.76 -28.02 -9.03
CA LEU A 241 22.56 -27.47 -10.38
C LEU A 241 22.27 -28.55 -11.43
N ASP A 242 22.36 -29.81 -11.06
CA ASP A 242 22.00 -30.94 -11.94
C ASP A 242 20.49 -30.96 -12.28
N ASP A 243 19.64 -30.37 -11.44
CA ASP A 243 18.21 -30.22 -11.69
C ASP A 243 17.92 -29.39 -12.96
N TYR A 244 18.87 -28.57 -13.39
CA TYR A 244 18.81 -27.78 -14.63
C TYR A 244 19.48 -28.47 -15.82
N GLY A 245 19.88 -29.73 -15.72
CA GLY A 245 20.54 -30.49 -16.80
C GLY A 245 21.95 -30.00 -17.14
N ILE A 246 22.65 -29.33 -16.21
CA ILE A 246 23.98 -28.77 -16.46
C ILE A 246 25.01 -29.86 -16.71
N SER A 247 25.01 -30.95 -15.96
CA SER A 247 25.92 -32.06 -16.14
C SER A 247 25.78 -32.69 -17.51
N GLU A 248 24.53 -32.89 -17.98
CA GLU A 248 24.25 -33.41 -19.30
C GLU A 248 24.72 -32.44 -20.41
N TYR A 249 24.43 -31.17 -20.28
CA TYR A 249 24.87 -30.12 -21.19
C TYR A 249 26.40 -30.06 -21.31
N LEU A 250 27.10 -30.08 -20.17
CA LEU A 250 28.57 -30.07 -20.14
C LEU A 250 29.17 -31.35 -20.76
N ALA A 251 28.56 -32.51 -20.52
CA ALA A 251 29.00 -33.77 -21.12
C ALA A 251 28.82 -33.75 -22.64
N GLN A 252 27.72 -33.19 -23.15
CA GLN A 252 27.51 -33.09 -24.60
C GLN A 252 28.43 -32.07 -25.29
N LYS A 253 28.59 -30.88 -24.69
CA LYS A 253 29.35 -29.78 -25.32
C LYS A 253 30.87 -29.85 -25.07
N TYR A 254 31.26 -30.43 -23.97
CA TYR A 254 32.66 -30.47 -23.51
C TYR A 254 33.15 -31.88 -23.18
N SER A 255 32.66 -32.88 -23.89
CA SER A 255 32.97 -34.30 -23.69
C SER A 255 34.53 -34.51 -23.73
N GLY A 256 35.06 -35.27 -22.74
CA GLY A 256 36.46 -35.56 -22.57
C GLY A 256 37.28 -34.46 -21.88
N LYS A 257 36.68 -33.39 -21.39
CA LYS A 257 37.33 -32.25 -20.75
C LYS A 257 36.85 -32.08 -19.30
N GLU A 258 37.01 -33.12 -18.47
CA GLU A 258 36.44 -33.12 -17.09
C GLU A 258 37.38 -32.58 -16.01
N THR A 259 38.50 -31.95 -16.37
CA THR A 259 39.46 -31.39 -15.40
C THR A 259 39.09 -29.98 -15.00
N ALA A 260 39.40 -29.58 -13.75
CA ALA A 260 39.14 -28.23 -13.23
C ALA A 260 39.71 -27.09 -14.10
N ALA A 261 40.84 -27.33 -14.76
CA ALA A 261 41.50 -26.38 -15.66
C ALA A 261 40.69 -26.16 -16.96
N GLN A 262 40.00 -27.16 -17.44
CA GLN A 262 39.21 -27.10 -18.68
C GLN A 262 37.85 -26.45 -18.46
N TYR A 263 37.21 -26.65 -17.30
CA TYR A 263 36.01 -25.94 -16.92
C TYR A 263 36.21 -24.43 -16.67
N SER A 264 37.43 -24.00 -16.38
CA SER A 264 37.76 -22.56 -16.23
C SER A 264 37.69 -21.78 -17.56
N GLN A 265 37.67 -22.48 -18.69
CA GLN A 265 37.59 -21.90 -20.04
C GLN A 265 36.14 -21.86 -20.59
N ILE A 266 35.16 -22.31 -19.81
CA ILE A 266 33.74 -22.30 -20.25
C ILE A 266 33.23 -20.86 -20.18
N ASP A 267 32.58 -20.42 -21.25
CA ASP A 267 31.77 -19.21 -21.27
C ASP A 267 30.54 -19.40 -20.40
N ASN A 268 30.62 -18.92 -19.16
CA ASN A 268 29.52 -19.05 -18.20
C ASN A 268 28.27 -18.25 -18.60
N ILE A 269 28.46 -17.13 -19.29
CA ILE A 269 27.36 -16.29 -19.74
C ILE A 269 26.60 -17.03 -20.84
N GLY A 270 27.30 -17.53 -21.85
CA GLY A 270 26.74 -18.34 -22.91
C GLY A 270 26.05 -19.61 -22.35
N LEU A 271 26.69 -20.29 -21.38
CA LEU A 271 26.14 -21.45 -20.71
C LEU A 271 24.80 -21.13 -20.03
N ILE A 272 24.76 -20.07 -19.21
CA ILE A 272 23.52 -19.69 -18.50
C ILE A 272 22.45 -19.28 -19.50
N THR A 273 22.79 -18.53 -20.53
CA THR A 273 21.87 -18.12 -21.59
C THR A 273 21.26 -19.33 -22.31
N GLU A 274 22.07 -20.30 -22.69
CA GLU A 274 21.57 -21.52 -23.34
C GLU A 274 20.70 -22.39 -22.42
N LEU A 275 21.07 -22.48 -21.13
CA LEU A 275 20.26 -23.22 -20.15
C LEU A 275 18.94 -22.49 -19.83
N SER A 276 18.96 -21.17 -19.78
CA SER A 276 17.75 -20.39 -19.54
C SER A 276 16.68 -20.60 -20.62
N ILE A 277 17.09 -20.83 -21.87
CA ILE A 277 16.16 -21.14 -22.98
C ILE A 277 15.39 -22.45 -22.73
N ARG A 278 15.99 -23.40 -21.99
CA ARG A 278 15.38 -24.70 -21.68
C ARG A 278 14.38 -24.63 -20.52
N LEU A 279 14.42 -23.57 -19.71
CA LEU A 279 13.50 -23.39 -18.59
C LEU A 279 12.10 -23.05 -19.08
N GLU A 280 11.11 -23.57 -18.39
CA GLU A 280 9.71 -23.23 -18.66
C GLU A 280 9.38 -21.81 -18.23
N ASN A 281 8.91 -20.97 -19.16
CA ASN A 281 8.48 -19.60 -18.83
C ASN A 281 7.13 -19.61 -18.10
N LYS A 282 7.15 -19.80 -16.78
CA LYS A 282 6.00 -19.89 -15.91
C LYS A 282 6.04 -18.87 -14.76
N SER A 283 4.86 -18.54 -14.25
CA SER A 283 4.68 -17.70 -13.07
C SER A 283 4.75 -18.55 -11.79
N LEU A 284 5.00 -17.89 -10.67
CA LEU A 284 4.74 -18.44 -9.35
C LEU A 284 3.28 -18.92 -9.26
N SER A 285 3.04 -19.93 -8.45
CA SER A 285 1.67 -20.31 -8.11
C SER A 285 0.97 -19.18 -7.36
N VAL A 286 -0.36 -19.17 -7.35
CA VAL A 286 -1.17 -18.16 -6.65
C VAL A 286 -0.74 -18.02 -5.18
N VAL A 287 -0.51 -19.16 -4.52
CA VAL A 287 -0.12 -19.20 -3.11
C VAL A 287 1.28 -18.61 -2.90
N GLU A 288 2.22 -18.96 -3.76
CA GLU A 288 3.58 -18.41 -3.69
C GLU A 288 3.60 -16.91 -3.95
N GLN A 289 2.85 -16.46 -4.96
CA GLN A 289 2.75 -15.04 -5.30
C GLN A 289 2.15 -14.22 -4.15
N VAL A 290 1.03 -14.68 -3.57
CA VAL A 290 0.38 -14.00 -2.45
C VAL A 290 1.27 -13.97 -1.21
N LYS A 291 1.99 -15.06 -0.90
CA LYS A 291 2.99 -15.07 0.18
C LYS A 291 4.08 -14.04 -0.07
N PHE A 292 4.58 -13.97 -1.27
CA PHE A 292 5.64 -13.06 -1.66
C PHE A 292 5.20 -11.60 -1.50
N GLU A 293 4.04 -11.26 -2.01
CA GLU A 293 3.47 -9.90 -1.89
C GLU A 293 3.22 -9.53 -0.42
N GLN A 294 2.62 -10.43 0.35
CA GLN A 294 2.33 -10.16 1.76
C GLN A 294 3.60 -10.00 2.60
N GLU A 295 4.65 -10.76 2.32
CA GLU A 295 5.93 -10.66 3.02
C GLU A 295 6.66 -9.35 2.72
N PHE A 296 6.69 -8.92 1.45
CA PHE A 296 7.53 -7.82 0.99
C PHE A 296 6.80 -6.51 0.77
N LEU A 297 5.50 -6.53 0.44
CA LEU A 297 4.65 -5.34 0.31
C LEU A 297 3.81 -5.06 1.56
N ASN A 298 3.58 -6.05 2.44
CA ASN A 298 2.61 -6.06 3.55
C ASN A 298 1.13 -6.03 3.11
N TYR A 299 0.82 -6.17 1.85
CA TYR A 299 -0.53 -6.31 1.29
C TYR A 299 -0.48 -7.14 0.02
N VAL A 300 -1.65 -7.58 -0.46
CA VAL A 300 -1.76 -8.41 -1.67
C VAL A 300 -2.34 -7.56 -2.80
N VAL A 301 -1.73 -7.66 -3.98
CA VAL A 301 -2.19 -7.00 -5.21
C VAL A 301 -2.53 -8.01 -6.31
N TYR A 302 -2.21 -9.28 -6.11
CA TYR A 302 -2.40 -10.32 -7.09
C TYR A 302 -3.85 -10.42 -7.54
N THR A 303 -4.05 -10.39 -8.85
CA THR A 303 -5.35 -10.67 -9.48
C THR A 303 -5.19 -11.60 -10.66
N ASN A 304 -6.21 -12.44 -10.89
CA ASN A 304 -6.29 -13.28 -12.06
C ASN A 304 -7.71 -13.22 -12.66
N PRO A 305 -7.92 -12.41 -13.71
CA PRO A 305 -9.23 -12.24 -14.32
C PRO A 305 -9.84 -13.51 -14.93
N LYS A 306 -9.03 -14.56 -15.16
CA LYS A 306 -9.46 -15.85 -15.72
C LYS A 306 -10.12 -16.76 -14.69
N VAL A 307 -9.94 -16.46 -13.38
CA VAL A 307 -10.53 -17.23 -12.28
C VAL A 307 -11.97 -16.74 -12.03
N HIS A 308 -12.85 -17.63 -11.59
CA HIS A 308 -14.22 -17.26 -11.24
C HIS A 308 -14.22 -16.37 -9.97
N GLU A 309 -15.16 -15.45 -9.87
CA GLU A 309 -15.24 -14.44 -8.80
C GLU A 309 -15.47 -14.99 -7.39
N ASN A 310 -15.83 -16.24 -7.26
CA ASN A 310 -16.03 -16.91 -5.97
C ASN A 310 -14.77 -17.56 -5.37
N TYR A 311 -13.61 -17.40 -6.01
CA TYR A 311 -12.34 -17.90 -5.49
C TYR A 311 -11.59 -16.83 -4.70
N TYR A 312 -11.21 -17.20 -3.48
CA TYR A 312 -10.53 -16.35 -2.52
C TYR A 312 -9.32 -17.06 -1.92
N ILE A 313 -8.33 -16.31 -1.50
CA ILE A 313 -7.20 -16.82 -0.71
C ILE A 313 -7.20 -16.18 0.68
N VAL A 314 -6.91 -16.95 1.71
CA VAL A 314 -6.85 -16.47 3.10
C VAL A 314 -5.53 -15.73 3.32
N THR A 315 -5.59 -14.43 3.54
CA THR A 315 -4.41 -13.56 3.73
C THR A 315 -4.12 -13.21 5.18
N GLU A 316 -5.14 -13.26 6.05
CA GLU A 316 -4.98 -13.17 7.50
C GLU A 316 -5.77 -14.27 8.20
N TYR A 317 -5.19 -14.80 9.26
CA TYR A 317 -5.78 -15.87 10.04
C TYR A 317 -5.47 -15.67 11.52
N LYS A 318 -6.48 -15.30 12.32
CA LYS A 318 -6.35 -15.03 13.75
C LYS A 318 -7.26 -15.94 14.56
N THR A 319 -6.69 -16.68 15.49
CA THR A 319 -7.42 -17.49 16.47
C THR A 319 -7.29 -16.90 17.86
N PHE A 320 -8.33 -17.04 18.67
CA PHE A 320 -8.35 -16.66 20.07
C PHE A 320 -8.58 -17.92 20.92
N LYS A 321 -7.94 -18.00 22.11
CA LYS A 321 -7.97 -19.19 22.97
C LYS A 321 -9.37 -19.74 23.28
N GLU A 322 -10.37 -18.87 23.34
CA GLU A 322 -11.75 -19.24 23.68
C GLU A 322 -12.68 -19.40 22.48
N VAL A 323 -12.20 -19.08 21.27
CA VAL A 323 -13.01 -19.08 20.05
C VAL A 323 -12.53 -20.16 19.10
N ARG A 324 -13.32 -21.23 18.94
CA ARG A 324 -13.02 -22.37 18.05
C ARG A 324 -13.10 -22.06 16.55
N LYS A 325 -13.24 -20.80 16.16
CA LYS A 325 -13.33 -20.35 14.77
C LYS A 325 -12.44 -19.13 14.54
N PRO A 326 -11.71 -19.08 13.41
CA PRO A 326 -10.82 -17.96 13.13
C PRO A 326 -11.58 -16.71 12.69
N TYR A 327 -10.93 -15.56 12.92
CA TYR A 327 -11.16 -14.31 12.19
C TYR A 327 -10.18 -14.28 11.03
N ILE A 328 -10.67 -13.97 9.86
CA ILE A 328 -9.90 -14.05 8.63
C ILE A 328 -10.08 -12.79 7.77
N THR A 329 -9.06 -12.49 6.99
CA THR A 329 -9.17 -11.66 5.80
C THR A 329 -9.03 -12.58 4.61
N VAL A 330 -9.94 -12.48 3.64
CA VAL A 330 -9.90 -13.21 2.38
C VAL A 330 -9.73 -12.23 1.24
N HIS A 331 -8.81 -12.53 0.35
CA HIS A 331 -8.52 -11.77 -0.86
C HIS A 331 -9.19 -12.42 -2.06
N ASN A 332 -10.02 -11.69 -2.78
CA ASN A 332 -10.66 -12.18 -4.00
C ASN A 332 -9.65 -12.25 -5.14
N ILE A 333 -9.41 -13.46 -5.66
CA ILE A 333 -8.39 -13.69 -6.68
C ILE A 333 -8.70 -13.00 -8.02
N LYS A 334 -9.98 -12.75 -8.34
CA LYS A 334 -10.38 -12.10 -9.58
C LYS A 334 -10.36 -10.57 -9.48
N THR A 335 -10.94 -10.03 -8.40
CA THR A 335 -11.20 -8.59 -8.25
C THR A 335 -10.14 -7.84 -7.47
N GLY A 336 -9.30 -8.54 -6.68
CA GLY A 336 -8.33 -7.95 -5.77
C GLY A 336 -8.96 -7.35 -4.50
N GLN A 337 -10.23 -7.62 -4.22
CA GLN A 337 -10.91 -7.09 -3.05
C GLN A 337 -10.60 -7.91 -1.80
N ASP A 338 -10.24 -7.23 -0.71
CA ASP A 338 -10.07 -7.84 0.60
C ASP A 338 -11.37 -7.75 1.42
N ILE A 339 -11.78 -8.87 2.01
CA ILE A 339 -12.95 -8.96 2.88
C ILE A 339 -12.54 -9.48 4.25
N LYS A 340 -12.73 -8.65 5.29
CA LYS A 340 -12.58 -9.09 6.68
C LYS A 340 -13.84 -9.79 7.12
N THR A 341 -13.71 -11.05 7.55
CA THR A 341 -14.87 -11.87 7.89
C THR A 341 -14.54 -12.86 9.00
N LYS A 342 -15.55 -13.56 9.48
CA LYS A 342 -15.43 -14.68 10.41
C LYS A 342 -16.40 -15.78 10.00
N ILE A 343 -16.15 -17.00 10.44
CA ILE A 343 -16.99 -18.13 10.10
C ILE A 343 -18.26 -18.11 10.97
N THR A 344 -19.39 -18.50 10.39
CA THR A 344 -20.70 -18.50 11.06
C THR A 344 -20.69 -19.39 12.32
N SER A 345 -20.14 -20.61 12.25
CA SER A 345 -20.10 -21.53 13.37
C SER A 345 -18.82 -22.35 13.45
N ALA A 346 -18.46 -22.81 14.65
CA ALA A 346 -17.31 -23.71 14.83
C ALA A 346 -17.52 -25.05 14.11
N LYS A 347 -18.75 -25.58 14.08
CA LYS A 347 -19.06 -26.83 13.38
C LYS A 347 -18.82 -26.72 11.88
N THR A 348 -19.11 -25.57 11.27
CA THR A 348 -18.84 -25.32 9.84
C THR A 348 -17.34 -25.37 9.58
N TYR A 349 -16.54 -24.79 10.46
CA TYR A 349 -15.07 -24.80 10.34
C TYR A 349 -14.50 -26.21 10.57
N GLU A 350 -14.97 -26.93 11.58
CA GLU A 350 -14.51 -28.31 11.88
C GLU A 350 -14.76 -29.30 10.72
N ARG A 351 -15.85 -29.09 9.97
CA ARG A 351 -16.17 -29.92 8.79
C ARG A 351 -15.29 -29.64 7.59
N ASN A 352 -14.85 -28.40 7.44
CA ASN A 352 -14.05 -27.98 6.30
C ASN A 352 -12.94 -27.00 6.74
N PRO A 353 -11.91 -27.53 7.45
CA PRO A 353 -10.87 -26.69 8.02
C PRO A 353 -9.95 -26.12 6.95
N PHE A 354 -9.46 -24.93 7.20
CA PHE A 354 -8.46 -24.24 6.38
C PHE A 354 -7.50 -23.44 7.27
N GLY A 355 -6.43 -22.95 6.68
CA GLY A 355 -5.44 -22.12 7.36
C GLY A 355 -5.04 -20.91 6.54
N LEU A 356 -4.01 -20.23 6.97
CA LEU A 356 -3.41 -19.14 6.22
C LEU A 356 -2.98 -19.64 4.83
N TYR A 357 -3.22 -18.84 3.81
CA TYR A 357 -2.97 -19.12 2.39
C TYR A 357 -3.78 -20.26 1.78
N SER A 358 -4.77 -20.79 2.47
CA SER A 358 -5.70 -21.71 1.83
C SER A 358 -6.55 -20.99 0.78
N VAL A 359 -6.76 -21.66 -0.35
CA VAL A 359 -7.69 -21.18 -1.38
C VAL A 359 -9.08 -21.70 -1.05
N LEU A 360 -10.04 -20.81 -1.01
CA LEU A 360 -11.45 -21.09 -0.71
C LEU A 360 -12.31 -20.74 -1.91
N LYS A 361 -13.23 -21.63 -2.25
CA LYS A 361 -14.38 -21.32 -3.08
C LYS A 361 -15.51 -20.90 -2.17
N ILE A 362 -15.79 -19.61 -2.11
CA ILE A 362 -16.85 -19.08 -1.25
C ILE A 362 -18.17 -19.11 -2.00
N ILE A 363 -19.17 -19.74 -1.39
CA ILE A 363 -20.51 -19.93 -1.96
C ILE A 363 -21.45 -18.85 -1.44
N GLU A 364 -21.34 -18.54 -0.12
CA GLU A 364 -22.26 -17.59 0.51
C GLU A 364 -21.57 -16.79 1.62
N PHE A 365 -21.70 -15.47 1.53
CA PHE A 365 -21.55 -14.56 2.67
C PHE A 365 -22.93 -14.18 3.21
N LYS A 366 -23.08 -14.14 4.54
CA LYS A 366 -24.28 -13.62 5.20
C LYS A 366 -23.97 -12.31 5.90
N GLU A 367 -24.87 -11.36 5.76
CA GLU A 367 -24.80 -10.12 6.50
C GLU A 367 -25.53 -10.29 7.83
N ARG A 368 -24.95 -9.80 8.91
CA ARG A 368 -25.59 -9.76 10.23
C ARG A 368 -25.18 -8.52 10.99
N ASN A 369 -25.90 -8.19 12.05
CA ASN A 369 -25.56 -7.13 12.96
C ASN A 369 -24.31 -7.53 13.77
N LYS A 370 -23.38 -6.58 13.90
CA LYS A 370 -22.16 -6.74 14.69
C LYS A 370 -22.50 -6.70 16.18
N LYS A 371 -21.92 -7.60 16.96
CA LYS A 371 -22.06 -7.60 18.41
C LYS A 371 -20.84 -6.94 19.06
N LYS A 372 -21.07 -5.99 19.98
CA LYS A 372 -20.05 -5.37 20.82
C LYS A 372 -20.29 -5.74 22.28
N CYS A 373 -19.20 -5.97 23.01
CA CYS A 373 -19.28 -6.18 24.46
C CYS A 373 -19.37 -4.81 25.15
N ILE A 374 -20.50 -4.52 25.77
CA ILE A 374 -20.75 -3.30 26.54
C ILE A 374 -21.06 -3.74 27.98
N ASN A 375 -20.25 -3.28 28.93
CA ASN A 375 -20.39 -3.63 30.36
C ASN A 375 -20.49 -5.16 30.63
N GLY A 376 -19.70 -5.96 29.90
CA GLY A 376 -19.67 -7.43 30.08
C GLY A 376 -20.77 -8.19 29.33
N SER A 377 -21.72 -7.52 28.70
CA SER A 377 -22.79 -8.14 27.91
C SER A 377 -22.63 -7.88 26.42
N TRP A 378 -22.90 -8.91 25.61
CA TRP A 378 -22.85 -8.80 24.14
C TRP A 378 -24.16 -8.21 23.60
N VAL A 379 -24.08 -6.96 23.09
CA VAL A 379 -25.22 -6.21 22.53
C VAL A 379 -25.06 -6.12 21.02
N GLU A 380 -26.16 -6.32 20.30
CA GLU A 380 -26.19 -6.07 18.84
C GLU A 380 -26.14 -4.58 18.55
N THR A 381 -25.37 -4.19 17.55
CA THR A 381 -25.25 -2.82 17.06
C THR A 381 -25.87 -2.71 15.67
N ASP A 382 -26.14 -1.49 15.22
CA ASP A 382 -26.62 -1.22 13.84
C ASP A 382 -25.53 -1.44 12.78
N GLU A 383 -24.27 -1.59 13.19
CA GLU A 383 -23.17 -1.89 12.28
C GLU A 383 -23.32 -3.30 11.69
N LYS A 384 -23.24 -3.41 10.36
CA LYS A 384 -23.28 -4.69 9.65
C LYS A 384 -21.86 -5.31 9.56
N GLU A 385 -21.81 -6.63 9.61
CA GLU A 385 -20.59 -7.41 9.31
C GLU A 385 -20.94 -8.56 8.37
N LEU A 386 -20.01 -8.87 7.46
CA LEU A 386 -20.09 -10.07 6.62
C LEU A 386 -19.56 -11.28 7.39
N VAL A 387 -20.26 -12.39 7.33
CA VAL A 387 -19.81 -13.67 7.89
C VAL A 387 -19.79 -14.73 6.82
N LEU A 388 -18.76 -15.57 6.83
CA LEU A 388 -18.60 -16.68 5.90
C LEU A 388 -19.56 -17.81 6.31
N ALA A 389 -20.60 -18.03 5.49
CA ALA A 389 -21.66 -18.99 5.77
C ALA A 389 -21.40 -20.35 5.11
N GLN A 390 -21.06 -20.35 3.82
CA GLN A 390 -20.80 -21.56 3.07
C GLN A 390 -19.57 -21.42 2.17
N TYR A 391 -18.68 -22.40 2.23
CA TYR A 391 -17.45 -22.44 1.45
C TYR A 391 -16.92 -23.86 1.28
N GLU A 392 -16.03 -24.03 0.33
CA GLU A 392 -15.26 -25.26 0.07
C GLU A 392 -13.76 -24.92 0.10
N THR A 393 -12.94 -25.72 0.75
CA THR A 393 -11.48 -25.58 0.72
C THR A 393 -10.94 -26.30 -0.51
N ILE A 394 -10.23 -25.58 -1.37
CA ILE A 394 -9.56 -26.13 -2.54
C ILE A 394 -8.20 -26.67 -2.10
N LYS A 395 -7.96 -27.95 -2.36
CA LYS A 395 -6.70 -28.64 -2.03
C LYS A 395 -5.66 -28.44 -3.11
#